data_7c8cb72d55829623c7c71c9fbaec2b28
#
_entry.id   7c8cb72d55829623c7c71c9fbaec2b28
#
_cell.length_a   1.000
_cell.length_b   1.000
_cell.length_c   1.000
_cell.angle_alpha   90.00
_cell.angle_beta   90.00
_cell.angle_gamma   90.00
#
_symmetry.space_group_name_H-M   'P 1'
#
loop_
_entity.id
_entity.type
_entity.pdbx_description
1 polymer ?
#
loop_
_entity_poly.entity_id
_entity_poly.type
_entity_poly.pdbx_seq_one_letter_code
_entity_poly.pdbx_strand_id
1 'polypeptide(L)'
;IVTGTLGKALGGAMGGYTTAKKEVIELLRQRSRPYLFSNSLAPAIVGASLKVFELLKKDTKLRDQLEWNTNYFKKGMLEAGFDIIDGDSAIVPVMLYDAQLSQTMADALLEKGIYVIGFFFPVVPKDKARIRVQLSAAHTKEHLDKAISAFIEVGHDLNIIKTAK
;
A
#
# COMPACT_ATOMS: atom_id res chain seq x y z
N ILE A 1 19.52 -9.55 0.84
CA ILE A 1 18.78 -9.93 -0.36
C ILE A 1 17.49 -9.14 -0.36
N VAL A 2 17.19 -8.44 -1.45
CA VAL A 2 15.95 -7.71 -1.64
C VAL A 2 15.21 -8.29 -2.84
N THR A 3 13.93 -8.55 -2.70
CA THR A 3 13.05 -8.96 -3.80
C THR A 3 11.96 -7.93 -4.01
N GLY A 4 11.56 -7.73 -5.25
CA GLY A 4 10.50 -6.80 -5.60
C GLY A 4 9.67 -7.31 -6.77
N THR A 5 8.49 -6.73 -6.91
CA THR A 5 7.59 -7.01 -8.04
C THR A 5 7.56 -5.82 -9.01
N LEU A 6 7.54 -6.11 -10.29
CA LEU A 6 7.37 -5.10 -11.34
C LEU A 6 5.89 -4.82 -11.65
N GLY A 7 4.99 -5.73 -11.27
CA GLY A 7 3.57 -5.67 -11.59
C GLY A 7 2.69 -4.87 -10.62
N LYS A 8 3.28 -4.02 -9.78
CA LYS A 8 2.55 -3.17 -8.81
C LYS A 8 2.91 -1.70 -8.99
N ALA A 9 3.50 -1.06 -7.98
CA ALA A 9 3.82 0.37 -7.99
C ALA A 9 4.73 0.81 -9.15
N LEU A 10 5.56 -0.08 -9.68
CA LEU A 10 6.40 0.21 -10.85
C LEU A 10 5.64 0.19 -12.19
N GLY A 11 4.34 -0.15 -12.19
CA GLY A 11 3.49 -0.08 -13.37
C GLY A 11 3.74 -1.13 -14.46
N GLY A 12 4.62 -2.10 -14.22
CA GLY A 12 4.84 -3.24 -15.11
C GLY A 12 3.66 -4.22 -15.03
N ALA A 13 3.32 -4.90 -16.12
CA ALA A 13 2.22 -5.84 -16.16
C ALA A 13 2.47 -7.11 -15.34
N MET A 14 3.72 -7.56 -15.26
CA MET A 14 4.11 -8.79 -14.57
C MET A 14 5.61 -8.80 -14.23
N GLY A 15 6.01 -9.83 -13.49
CA GLY A 15 7.40 -10.10 -13.21
C GLY A 15 7.90 -9.53 -11.89
N GLY A 16 9.14 -9.80 -11.61
CA GLY A 16 9.82 -9.36 -10.41
C GLY A 16 11.33 -9.42 -10.57
N TYR A 17 12.02 -9.05 -9.51
CA TYR A 17 13.47 -9.06 -9.48
C TYR A 17 13.99 -9.45 -8.10
N THR A 18 15.21 -9.95 -8.09
CA THR A 18 16.00 -10.16 -6.88
C THR A 18 17.32 -9.40 -7.03
N THR A 19 17.69 -8.65 -6.01
CA THR A 19 18.99 -7.99 -5.90
C THR A 19 19.70 -8.42 -4.62
N ALA A 20 20.98 -8.67 -4.72
CA ALA A 20 21.82 -9.13 -3.62
C ALA A 20 23.31 -8.93 -3.97
N LYS A 21 24.20 -9.42 -3.09
CA LYS A 21 25.62 -9.52 -3.42
C LYS A 21 25.82 -10.40 -4.67
N LYS A 22 26.86 -10.10 -5.42
CA LYS A 22 27.17 -10.75 -6.72
C LYS A 22 27.14 -12.27 -6.63
N GLU A 23 27.78 -12.83 -5.60
CA GLU A 23 27.91 -14.28 -5.40
C GLU A 23 26.54 -14.95 -5.22
N VAL A 24 25.61 -14.27 -4.55
CA VAL A 24 24.23 -14.75 -4.36
C VAL A 24 23.48 -14.74 -5.69
N ILE A 25 23.61 -13.68 -6.47
CA ILE A 25 22.94 -13.58 -7.78
C ILE A 25 23.51 -14.60 -8.77
N GLU A 26 24.81 -14.79 -8.80
CA GLU A 26 25.45 -15.83 -9.63
C GLU A 26 24.95 -17.23 -9.25
N LEU A 27 24.88 -17.54 -7.95
CA LEU A 27 24.32 -18.80 -7.47
C LEU A 27 22.86 -18.98 -7.88
N LEU A 28 22.02 -17.95 -7.72
CA LEU A 28 20.60 -18.00 -8.12
C LEU A 28 20.44 -18.25 -9.62
N ARG A 29 21.25 -17.62 -10.45
CA ARG A 29 21.23 -17.84 -11.91
C ARG A 29 21.56 -19.28 -12.30
N GLN A 30 22.33 -20.00 -11.49
CA GLN A 30 22.74 -21.39 -11.76
C GLN A 30 21.85 -22.42 -11.08
N ARG A 31 21.14 -22.06 -10.02
CA ARG A 31 20.43 -23.02 -9.15
C ARG A 31 18.97 -22.74 -8.93
N SER A 32 18.48 -21.52 -9.17
CA SER A 32 17.06 -21.18 -8.96
C SER A 32 16.21 -21.83 -10.06
N ARG A 33 15.47 -22.86 -9.69
CA ARG A 33 14.59 -23.58 -10.63
C ARG A 33 13.56 -22.65 -11.32
N PRO A 34 12.90 -21.71 -10.62
CA PRO A 34 11.99 -20.77 -11.28
C PRO A 34 12.68 -19.91 -12.35
N TYR A 35 13.94 -19.53 -12.14
CA TYR A 35 14.72 -18.77 -13.12
C TYR A 35 15.15 -19.62 -14.31
N LEU A 36 15.62 -20.86 -14.06
CA LEU A 36 16.15 -21.74 -15.08
C LEU A 36 15.07 -22.34 -15.98
N PHE A 37 13.89 -22.60 -15.44
CA PHE A 37 12.82 -23.36 -16.10
C PHE A 37 11.54 -22.53 -16.36
N SER A 38 11.63 -21.21 -16.27
CA SER A 38 10.57 -20.29 -16.69
C SER A 38 11.00 -19.46 -17.89
N ASN A 39 10.01 -18.98 -18.65
CA ASN A 39 10.29 -18.05 -19.73
C ASN A 39 10.80 -16.72 -19.17
N SER A 40 11.62 -16.03 -19.95
CA SER A 40 12.13 -14.70 -19.65
C SER A 40 10.97 -13.67 -19.63
N LEU A 41 11.18 -12.57 -18.90
CA LEU A 41 10.27 -11.43 -18.98
C LEU A 41 10.18 -10.92 -20.42
N ALA A 42 8.97 -10.51 -20.83
CA ALA A 42 8.77 -9.89 -22.13
C ALA A 42 9.64 -8.62 -22.27
N PRO A 43 10.31 -8.40 -23.41
CA PRO A 43 11.18 -7.25 -23.60
C PRO A 43 10.51 -5.90 -23.36
N ALA A 44 9.22 -5.77 -23.66
CA ALA A 44 8.44 -4.56 -23.39
C ALA A 44 8.35 -4.24 -21.87
N ILE A 45 8.21 -5.25 -21.02
CA ILE A 45 8.19 -5.10 -19.55
C ILE A 45 9.57 -4.67 -19.05
N VAL A 46 10.62 -5.27 -19.58
CA VAL A 46 12.00 -4.90 -19.23
C VAL A 46 12.27 -3.46 -19.64
N GLY A 47 11.92 -3.07 -20.87
CA GLY A 47 12.08 -1.70 -21.37
C GLY A 47 11.33 -0.67 -20.53
N ALA A 48 10.05 -0.94 -20.19
CA ALA A 48 9.25 -0.08 -19.32
C ALA A 48 9.87 0.05 -17.92
N SER A 49 10.35 -1.06 -17.33
CA SER A 49 10.98 -1.05 -16.02
C SER A 49 12.28 -0.25 -16.00
N LEU A 50 13.12 -0.40 -17.02
CA LEU A 50 14.34 0.40 -17.16
C LEU A 50 14.03 1.89 -17.25
N LYS A 51 12.98 2.26 -18.00
CA LYS A 51 12.54 3.68 -18.09
C LYS A 51 12.03 4.21 -16.76
N VAL A 52 11.28 3.43 -16.01
CA VAL A 52 10.83 3.81 -14.65
C VAL A 52 12.03 4.06 -13.74
N PHE A 53 13.04 3.19 -13.74
CA PHE A 53 14.25 3.42 -12.93
C PHE A 53 15.04 4.66 -13.38
N GLU A 54 15.11 4.94 -14.68
CA GLU A 54 15.69 6.19 -15.19
C GLU A 54 14.95 7.42 -14.63
N LEU A 55 13.60 7.41 -14.68
CA LEU A 55 12.78 8.50 -14.14
C LEU A 55 12.96 8.67 -12.63
N LEU A 56 12.97 7.57 -11.87
CA LEU A 56 13.16 7.61 -10.42
C LEU A 56 14.55 8.11 -9.98
N LYS A 57 15.58 7.95 -10.84
CA LYS A 57 16.91 8.49 -10.59
C LYS A 57 17.01 9.99 -10.87
N LYS A 58 16.11 10.53 -11.69
CA LYS A 58 16.16 11.91 -12.15
C LYS A 58 15.85 12.89 -11.03
N ASP A 59 14.81 12.63 -10.22
CA ASP A 59 14.41 13.43 -9.07
C ASP A 59 13.63 12.62 -8.03
N THR A 60 13.32 13.24 -6.90
CA THR A 60 12.61 12.60 -5.77
C THR A 60 11.17 13.11 -5.62
N LYS A 61 10.72 14.02 -6.43
CA LYS A 61 9.46 14.78 -6.25
C LYS A 61 8.24 13.87 -5.95
N LEU A 62 8.06 12.81 -6.73
CA LEU A 62 6.93 11.89 -6.51
C LEU A 62 7.05 11.10 -5.21
N ARG A 63 8.28 10.76 -4.79
CA ARG A 63 8.52 10.08 -3.52
C ARG A 63 8.28 11.02 -2.35
N ASP A 64 8.79 12.25 -2.44
CA ASP A 64 8.63 13.28 -1.42
C ASP A 64 7.13 13.62 -1.25
N GLN A 65 6.39 13.74 -2.37
CA GLN A 65 4.94 13.94 -2.34
C GLN A 65 4.20 12.75 -1.72
N LEU A 66 4.60 11.52 -2.04
CA LEU A 66 4.02 10.32 -1.45
C LEU A 66 4.27 10.26 0.06
N GLU A 67 5.46 10.58 0.50
CA GLU A 67 5.83 10.65 1.92
C GLU A 67 5.00 11.71 2.66
N TRP A 68 4.89 12.90 2.08
CA TRP A 68 4.07 13.97 2.63
C TRP A 68 2.60 13.55 2.74
N ASN A 69 2.03 12.98 1.67
CA ASN A 69 0.64 12.50 1.64
C ASN A 69 0.40 11.44 2.72
N THR A 70 1.35 10.52 2.88
CA THR A 70 1.28 9.44 3.87
C THR A 70 1.30 9.99 5.29
N ASN A 71 2.23 10.88 5.59
CA ASN A 71 2.37 11.50 6.91
C ASN A 71 1.16 12.38 7.25
N TYR A 72 0.65 13.13 6.26
CA TYR A 72 -0.55 13.95 6.43
C TYR A 72 -1.77 13.07 6.78
N PHE A 73 -2.00 12.01 6.03
CA PHE A 73 -3.11 11.09 6.29
C PHE A 73 -2.98 10.39 7.65
N LYS A 74 -1.80 9.84 7.97
CA LYS A 74 -1.53 9.22 9.28
C LYS A 74 -1.84 10.16 10.43
N LYS A 75 -1.36 11.41 10.34
CA LYS A 75 -1.59 12.42 11.38
C LYS A 75 -3.10 12.66 11.58
N GLY A 76 -3.86 12.87 10.51
CA GLY A 76 -5.30 13.08 10.59
C GLY A 76 -6.05 11.89 11.20
N MET A 77 -5.65 10.67 10.86
CA MET A 77 -6.25 9.46 11.43
C MET A 77 -5.94 9.28 12.93
N LEU A 78 -4.71 9.53 13.34
CA LEU A 78 -4.30 9.47 14.76
C LEU A 78 -5.00 10.55 15.59
N GLU A 79 -5.08 11.77 15.09
CA GLU A 79 -5.78 12.88 15.76
C GLU A 79 -7.29 12.61 15.91
N ALA A 80 -7.88 11.87 14.96
CA ALA A 80 -9.25 11.41 15.04
C ALA A 80 -9.48 10.24 16.01
N GLY A 81 -8.41 9.62 16.50
CA GLY A 81 -8.49 8.51 17.47
C GLY A 81 -8.51 7.12 16.85
N PHE A 82 -8.20 6.98 15.56
CA PHE A 82 -8.01 5.67 14.95
C PHE A 82 -6.70 5.01 15.39
N ASP A 83 -6.78 3.69 15.59
CA ASP A 83 -5.58 2.88 15.79
C ASP A 83 -4.97 2.52 14.43
N ILE A 84 -3.73 2.92 14.18
CA ILE A 84 -3.00 2.62 12.96
C ILE A 84 -1.67 1.95 13.29
N ILE A 85 -1.26 1.01 12.44
CA ILE A 85 0.09 0.44 12.55
C ILE A 85 1.05 1.42 11.90
N ASP A 86 1.99 1.92 12.70
CA ASP A 86 3.05 2.80 12.21
C ASP A 86 4.07 2.03 11.35
N GLY A 87 4.73 2.75 10.44
CA GLY A 87 5.73 2.23 9.52
C GLY A 87 6.06 3.22 8.41
N ASP A 88 7.13 2.99 7.68
CA ASP A 88 7.62 3.89 6.62
C ASP A 88 6.93 3.68 5.26
N SER A 89 5.93 2.79 5.20
CA SER A 89 5.21 2.46 3.98
C SER A 89 4.09 3.45 3.68
N ALA A 90 3.83 3.70 2.39
CA ALA A 90 2.64 4.42 1.93
C ALA A 90 1.33 3.61 2.09
N ILE A 91 1.41 2.42 2.65
CA ILE A 91 0.26 1.62 3.06
C ILE A 91 0.02 1.86 4.54
N VAL A 92 -1.14 2.42 4.88
CA VAL A 92 -1.53 2.73 6.26
C VAL A 92 -2.62 1.74 6.69
N PRO A 93 -2.28 0.78 7.58
CA PRO A 93 -3.28 -0.13 8.13
C PRO A 93 -4.08 0.56 9.24
N VAL A 94 -5.38 0.73 9.04
CA VAL A 94 -6.33 1.20 10.07
C VAL A 94 -6.93 -0.02 10.76
N MET A 95 -6.61 -0.20 12.03
CA MET A 95 -6.95 -1.40 12.78
C MET A 95 -8.40 -1.38 13.25
N LEU A 96 -9.13 -2.46 13.00
CA LEU A 96 -10.52 -2.64 13.40
C LEU A 96 -10.71 -3.93 14.21
N TYR A 97 -9.75 -4.87 14.12
CA TYR A 97 -9.69 -6.14 14.84
C TYR A 97 -10.78 -7.13 14.47
N ASP A 98 -12.00 -6.69 14.21
CA ASP A 98 -13.17 -7.50 13.85
C ASP A 98 -13.40 -7.56 12.34
N ALA A 99 -13.64 -8.76 11.82
CA ALA A 99 -13.80 -9.01 10.38
C ALA A 99 -15.07 -8.38 9.81
N GLN A 100 -16.20 -8.52 10.52
CA GLN A 100 -17.47 -7.96 10.09
C GLN A 100 -17.43 -6.43 10.10
N LEU A 101 -16.85 -5.86 11.14
CA LEU A 101 -16.68 -4.41 11.27
C LEU A 101 -15.81 -3.84 10.13
N SER A 102 -14.74 -4.55 9.74
CA SER A 102 -13.86 -4.11 8.64
C SER A 102 -14.59 -4.11 7.29
N GLN A 103 -15.49 -5.08 7.05
CA GLN A 103 -16.30 -5.11 5.84
C GLN A 103 -17.36 -4.00 5.88
N THR A 104 -18.11 -3.87 6.98
CA THR A 104 -19.14 -2.85 7.14
C THR A 104 -18.56 -1.43 6.95
N MET A 105 -17.37 -1.16 7.52
CA MET A 105 -16.71 0.12 7.35
C MET A 105 -16.27 0.35 5.89
N ALA A 106 -15.77 -0.68 5.21
CA ALA A 106 -15.38 -0.55 3.81
C ALA A 106 -16.58 -0.23 2.91
N ASP A 107 -17.73 -0.88 3.13
CA ASP A 107 -18.97 -0.65 2.40
C ASP A 107 -19.50 0.78 2.65
N ALA A 108 -19.51 1.24 3.90
CA ALA A 108 -19.92 2.60 4.25
C ALA A 108 -19.01 3.68 3.66
N LEU A 109 -17.71 3.43 3.60
CA LEU A 109 -16.74 4.34 2.95
C LEU A 109 -16.93 4.38 1.43
N LEU A 110 -17.30 3.26 0.81
CA LEU A 110 -17.60 3.22 -0.63
C LEU A 110 -18.79 4.12 -0.98
N GLU A 111 -19.85 4.15 -0.17
CA GLU A 111 -20.98 5.05 -0.33
C GLU A 111 -20.58 6.55 -0.27
N LYS A 112 -19.48 6.86 0.43
CA LYS A 112 -18.89 8.21 0.47
C LYS A 112 -17.87 8.47 -0.65
N GLY A 113 -17.71 7.50 -1.58
CA GLY A 113 -16.78 7.56 -2.70
C GLY A 113 -15.32 7.32 -2.31
N ILE A 114 -15.07 6.62 -1.21
CA ILE A 114 -13.74 6.19 -0.78
C ILE A 114 -13.64 4.68 -0.96
N TYR A 115 -12.88 4.27 -1.98
CA TYR A 115 -12.66 2.85 -2.28
C TYR A 115 -11.54 2.28 -1.41
N VAL A 116 -11.90 1.45 -0.46
CA VAL A 116 -10.99 0.69 0.41
C VAL A 116 -11.52 -0.73 0.60
N ILE A 117 -10.66 -1.64 1.07
CA ILE A 117 -11.03 -3.04 1.28
C ILE A 117 -10.64 -3.45 2.70
N GLY A 118 -11.55 -4.18 3.36
CA GLY A 118 -11.27 -4.86 4.61
C GLY A 118 -10.37 -6.07 4.41
N PHE A 119 -9.34 -6.20 5.25
CA PHE A 119 -8.46 -7.37 5.30
C PHE A 119 -8.69 -8.11 6.61
N PHE A 120 -9.09 -9.36 6.53
CA PHE A 120 -9.38 -10.23 7.66
C PHE A 120 -8.87 -11.65 7.40
N PHE A 121 -9.01 -12.54 8.36
CA PHE A 121 -8.59 -13.95 8.22
C PHE A 121 -9.25 -14.61 6.98
N PRO A 122 -8.49 -15.38 6.18
CA PRO A 122 -7.11 -15.85 6.37
C PRO A 122 -6.01 -14.92 5.82
N VAL A 123 -6.35 -13.77 5.23
CA VAL A 123 -5.37 -12.84 4.63
C VAL A 123 -4.50 -12.18 5.69
N VAL A 124 -5.07 -11.92 6.86
CA VAL A 124 -4.36 -11.48 8.07
C VAL A 124 -4.72 -12.43 9.22
N PRO A 125 -3.92 -12.50 10.30
CA PRO A 125 -4.27 -13.32 11.46
C PRO A 125 -5.64 -12.98 12.05
N LYS A 126 -6.26 -13.93 12.77
CA LYS A 126 -7.49 -13.68 13.52
C LYS A 126 -7.28 -12.50 14.49
N ASP A 127 -8.33 -11.76 14.73
CA ASP A 127 -8.34 -10.56 15.60
C ASP A 127 -7.33 -9.48 15.18
N LYS A 128 -6.97 -9.45 13.88
CA LYS A 128 -6.09 -8.44 13.26
C LYS A 128 -6.72 -7.85 12.00
N ALA A 129 -8.05 -7.87 11.92
CA ALA A 129 -8.76 -7.27 10.81
C ALA A 129 -8.50 -5.76 10.73
N ARG A 130 -8.39 -5.25 9.52
CA ARG A 130 -8.00 -3.86 9.24
C ARG A 130 -8.47 -3.42 7.88
N ILE A 131 -8.55 -2.12 7.67
CA ILE A 131 -8.57 -1.52 6.34
C ILE A 131 -7.14 -1.15 5.97
N ARG A 132 -6.70 -1.50 4.76
CA ARG A 132 -5.40 -1.08 4.22
C ARG A 132 -5.61 0.09 3.29
N VAL A 133 -5.30 1.29 3.76
CA VAL A 133 -5.31 2.49 2.92
C VAL A 133 -3.99 2.58 2.16
N GLN A 134 -4.06 2.70 0.85
CA GLN A 134 -2.89 2.87 0.00
C GLN A 134 -2.85 4.30 -0.53
N LEU A 135 -1.85 5.05 -0.09
CA LEU A 135 -1.62 6.41 -0.55
C LEU A 135 -0.89 6.44 -1.90
N SER A 136 -1.08 7.51 -2.63
CA SER A 136 -0.42 7.75 -3.92
C SER A 136 0.13 9.19 -3.97
N ALA A 137 1.20 9.38 -4.71
CA ALA A 137 1.72 10.71 -5.02
C ALA A 137 0.72 11.56 -5.85
N ALA A 138 -0.23 10.90 -6.52
CA ALA A 138 -1.29 11.57 -7.28
C ALA A 138 -2.44 12.08 -6.41
N HIS A 139 -2.52 11.72 -5.14
CA HIS A 139 -3.52 12.27 -4.24
C HIS A 139 -3.20 13.74 -3.93
N THR A 140 -4.21 14.60 -4.06
CA THR A 140 -4.13 15.99 -3.62
C THR A 140 -4.52 16.11 -2.14
N LYS A 141 -4.25 17.27 -1.54
CA LYS A 141 -4.67 17.54 -0.16
C LYS A 141 -6.18 17.40 0.01
N GLU A 142 -6.97 17.86 -0.94
CA GLU A 142 -8.43 17.78 -0.94
C GLU A 142 -8.91 16.32 -0.95
N HIS A 143 -8.23 15.43 -1.70
CA HIS A 143 -8.52 14.00 -1.68
C HIS A 143 -8.26 13.41 -0.29
N LEU A 144 -7.17 13.80 0.36
CA LEU A 144 -6.81 13.32 1.70
C LEU A 144 -7.79 13.85 2.74
N ASP A 145 -8.13 15.14 2.69
CA ASP A 145 -9.11 15.75 3.60
C ASP A 145 -10.48 15.07 3.47
N LYS A 146 -10.94 14.81 2.24
CA LYS A 146 -12.18 14.09 1.98
C LYS A 146 -12.12 12.67 2.59
N ALA A 147 -11.01 11.96 2.39
CA ALA A 147 -10.86 10.61 2.92
C ALA A 147 -10.86 10.61 4.45
N ILE A 148 -10.07 11.47 5.10
CA ILE A 148 -10.03 11.59 6.56
C ILE A 148 -11.43 11.92 7.11
N SER A 149 -12.14 12.89 6.52
CA SER A 149 -13.49 13.26 6.95
C SER A 149 -14.46 12.09 6.82
N ALA A 150 -14.42 11.33 5.73
CA ALA A 150 -15.25 10.15 5.54
C ALA A 150 -14.96 9.06 6.57
N PHE A 151 -13.68 8.81 6.87
CA PHE A 151 -13.28 7.87 7.91
C PHE A 151 -13.78 8.29 9.29
N ILE A 152 -13.68 9.59 9.63
CA ILE A 152 -14.16 10.13 10.91
C ILE A 152 -15.67 9.93 11.03
N GLU A 153 -16.46 10.32 10.02
CA GLU A 153 -17.90 10.20 10.01
C GLU A 153 -18.33 8.73 10.20
N VAL A 154 -17.82 7.83 9.35
CA VAL A 154 -18.12 6.39 9.45
C VAL A 154 -17.60 5.80 10.76
N GLY A 155 -16.46 6.26 11.25
CA GLY A 155 -15.87 5.83 12.52
C GLY A 155 -16.74 6.16 13.72
N HIS A 156 -17.42 7.32 13.71
CA HIS A 156 -18.41 7.70 14.72
C HIS A 156 -19.69 6.86 14.58
N ASP A 157 -20.23 6.73 13.38
CA ASP A 157 -21.47 5.98 13.12
C ASP A 157 -21.35 4.51 13.57
N LEU A 158 -20.17 3.93 13.39
CA LEU A 158 -19.88 2.54 13.79
C LEU A 158 -19.29 2.42 15.21
N ASN A 159 -19.23 3.49 15.98
CA ASN A 159 -18.65 3.55 17.33
C ASN A 159 -17.19 3.03 17.42
N ILE A 160 -16.41 3.20 16.36
CA ILE A 160 -14.99 2.84 16.31
C ILE A 160 -14.16 3.88 17.05
N ILE A 161 -14.47 5.15 16.86
CA ILE A 161 -13.86 6.29 17.54
C ILE A 161 -14.91 7.03 18.38
N LYS A 162 -14.46 7.64 19.46
CA LYS A 162 -15.35 8.40 20.36
C LYS A 162 -15.55 9.82 19.82
N THR A 163 -16.78 10.30 19.89
CA THR A 163 -17.04 11.72 19.65
C THR A 163 -16.27 12.53 20.69
N ALA A 164 -15.46 13.50 20.27
CA ALA A 164 -14.86 14.44 21.18
C ALA A 164 -15.96 15.13 21.99
N LYS A 165 -15.86 15.07 23.33
CA LYS A 165 -16.78 15.77 24.24
C LYS A 165 -16.51 17.26 24.22
#